data_3c5f7c290cab26bd35abb138791409ea
#
_entry.id   3c5f7c290cab26bd35abb138791409ea
#
_cell.length_a   1.000
_cell.length_b   1.000
_cell.length_c   1.000
_cell.angle_alpha   90.00
_cell.angle_beta   90.00
_cell.angle_gamma   90.00
#
_symmetry.space_group_name_H-M   'P 1'
#
loop_
_entity.id
_entity.type
_entity.pdbx_description
1 polymer ?
#
loop_
_entity_poly.entity_id
_entity_poly.type
_entity_poly.pdbx_seq_one_letter_code
_entity_poly.pdbx_strand_id
1 'polypeptide(L)'
;MSSLTSASQIPPGPGGGKPPRHCAIIIDAFSPDDCERLNAAFAVLDAQEGGLVAGRFDTKVRQSSLVWLPEGEEFDWVAQRLARLVGDANRDTFRFALDGFEEQVQLASYGPGHYYNWHIDRGRGAVAGRRKLTLSLQLTDPTLYVGGELELNADGHPFQAPRNQGALVIFAAHTLHRVAPVVSGNRLSLVSWIHGPDFV
;
A
#
# COMPACT_ATOMS: atom_id res chain seq x y z
N MET A 1 -0.93 14.14 -16.82
CA MET A 1 -1.41 14.83 -15.61
C MET A 1 -2.33 13.85 -14.89
N SER A 2 -1.85 13.18 -13.83
CA SER A 2 -2.69 12.29 -13.01
C SER A 2 -3.65 13.17 -12.21
N SER A 3 -4.95 13.05 -12.45
CA SER A 3 -5.96 13.82 -11.70
C SER A 3 -6.20 13.15 -10.35
N LEU A 4 -6.04 13.91 -9.27
CA LEU A 4 -6.57 13.53 -7.97
C LEU A 4 -8.10 13.47 -8.08
N THR A 5 -8.65 12.28 -7.99
CA THR A 5 -10.11 12.13 -7.93
C THR A 5 -10.55 12.41 -6.50
N SER A 6 -11.36 13.45 -6.30
CA SER A 6 -11.96 13.74 -5.01
C SER A 6 -12.73 12.51 -4.50
N ALA A 7 -12.68 12.25 -3.19
CA ALA A 7 -13.39 11.13 -2.56
C ALA A 7 -14.89 11.06 -2.90
N SER A 8 -15.49 12.15 -3.37
CA SER A 8 -16.88 12.23 -3.81
C SER A 8 -17.12 11.71 -5.24
N GLN A 9 -16.07 11.46 -6.04
CA GLN A 9 -16.15 11.02 -7.44
C GLN A 9 -15.76 9.57 -7.64
N ILE A 10 -15.35 8.88 -6.57
CA ILE A 10 -14.97 7.45 -6.63
C ILE A 10 -16.25 6.63 -6.52
N PRO A 11 -16.57 5.79 -7.51
CA PRO A 11 -17.70 4.87 -7.38
C PRO A 11 -17.46 3.97 -6.16
N PRO A 12 -18.52 3.59 -5.41
CA PRO A 12 -18.38 2.65 -4.32
C PRO A 12 -17.70 1.39 -4.83
N GLY A 13 -16.67 0.93 -4.12
CA GLY A 13 -16.05 -0.36 -4.39
C GLY A 13 -17.09 -1.48 -4.29
N PRO A 14 -16.80 -2.69 -4.78
CA PRO A 14 -17.75 -3.79 -4.80
C PRO A 14 -18.33 -4.15 -3.42
N GLY A 15 -17.75 -3.65 -2.33
CA GLY A 15 -18.29 -3.75 -0.96
C GLY A 15 -19.21 -2.61 -0.51
N GLY A 16 -19.51 -1.61 -1.35
CA GLY A 16 -20.52 -0.57 -1.10
C GLY A 16 -20.14 0.52 -0.08
N GLY A 17 -18.96 0.48 0.52
CA GLY A 17 -18.48 1.49 1.47
C GLY A 17 -17.96 2.75 0.78
N LYS A 18 -18.00 3.90 1.50
CA LYS A 18 -17.31 5.13 1.08
C LYS A 18 -15.86 5.10 1.55
N PRO A 19 -14.91 5.72 0.78
CA PRO A 19 -13.54 5.87 1.26
C PRO A 19 -13.50 6.56 2.61
N PRO A 20 -12.62 6.13 3.54
CA PRO A 20 -12.42 6.83 4.81
C PRO A 20 -12.06 8.31 4.59
N ARG A 21 -12.42 9.16 5.55
CA ARG A 21 -12.23 10.62 5.45
C ARG A 21 -10.78 11.05 5.21
N HIS A 22 -9.82 10.22 5.65
CA HIS A 22 -8.38 10.41 5.46
C HIS A 22 -7.80 9.29 4.59
N CYS A 23 -8.33 9.19 3.37
CA CYS A 23 -7.84 8.30 2.32
C CYS A 23 -7.80 9.07 1.00
N ALA A 24 -6.70 9.00 0.29
CA ALA A 24 -6.56 9.51 -1.07
C ALA A 24 -6.38 8.34 -2.02
N ILE A 25 -7.08 8.36 -3.14
CA ILE A 25 -7.03 7.33 -4.18
C ILE A 25 -6.66 8.00 -5.50
N ILE A 26 -5.61 7.52 -6.14
CA ILE A 26 -5.11 8.02 -7.41
C ILE A 26 -5.16 6.85 -8.39
N ILE A 27 -6.14 6.87 -9.28
CA ILE A 27 -6.23 5.91 -10.38
C ILE A 27 -5.15 6.28 -11.40
N ASP A 28 -4.53 5.28 -12.02
CA ASP A 28 -3.45 5.46 -13.00
C ASP A 28 -2.23 6.25 -12.44
N ALA A 29 -1.93 6.07 -11.16
CA ALA A 29 -0.74 6.65 -10.53
C ALA A 29 0.55 6.12 -11.16
N PHE A 30 0.53 4.85 -11.60
CA PHE A 30 1.56 4.17 -12.36
C PHE A 30 0.94 3.55 -13.62
N SER A 31 1.69 3.57 -14.71
CA SER A 31 1.25 2.93 -15.96
C SER A 31 1.33 1.39 -15.85
N PRO A 32 0.64 0.64 -16.74
CA PRO A 32 0.83 -0.81 -16.82
C PRO A 32 2.31 -1.22 -17.01
N ASP A 33 3.05 -0.50 -17.85
CA ASP A 33 4.50 -0.75 -18.09
C ASP A 33 5.33 -0.54 -16.81
N ASP A 34 5.02 0.49 -16.00
CA ASP A 34 5.67 0.70 -14.71
C ASP A 34 5.38 -0.47 -13.75
N CYS A 35 4.12 -0.96 -13.74
CA CYS A 35 3.71 -2.10 -12.93
C CYS A 35 4.44 -3.38 -13.37
N GLU A 36 4.58 -3.61 -14.68
CA GLU A 36 5.31 -4.76 -15.22
C GLU A 36 6.80 -4.72 -14.86
N ARG A 37 7.44 -3.54 -14.90
CA ARG A 37 8.82 -3.37 -14.44
C ARG A 37 9.00 -3.77 -12.98
N LEU A 38 8.05 -3.39 -12.10
CA LEU A 38 8.07 -3.76 -10.68
C LEU A 38 7.75 -5.24 -10.46
N ASN A 39 6.85 -5.82 -11.27
CA ASN A 39 6.59 -7.27 -11.25
C ASN A 39 7.83 -8.07 -11.66
N ALA A 40 8.56 -7.61 -12.68
CA ALA A 40 9.81 -8.23 -13.11
C ALA A 40 10.90 -8.12 -12.03
N ALA A 41 11.01 -6.97 -11.34
CA ALA A 41 11.93 -6.79 -10.23
C ALA A 41 11.63 -7.78 -9.09
N PHE A 42 10.34 -8.01 -8.74
CA PHE A 42 9.97 -9.01 -7.74
C PHE A 42 10.43 -10.42 -8.11
N ALA A 43 10.40 -10.76 -9.40
CA ALA A 43 10.75 -12.10 -9.87
C ALA A 43 12.26 -12.41 -9.80
N VAL A 44 13.12 -11.37 -9.84
CA VAL A 44 14.59 -11.54 -9.87
C VAL A 44 15.28 -11.22 -8.55
N LEU A 45 14.63 -10.46 -7.67
CA LEU A 45 15.16 -10.14 -6.35
C LEU A 45 14.83 -11.24 -5.35
N ASP A 46 15.69 -11.42 -4.34
CA ASP A 46 15.52 -12.46 -3.33
C ASP A 46 14.30 -12.19 -2.44
N ALA A 47 13.28 -13.00 -2.59
CA ALA A 47 12.06 -12.89 -1.81
C ALA A 47 12.25 -13.49 -0.40
N GLN A 48 11.80 -12.76 0.61
CA GLN A 48 11.75 -13.17 2.00
C GLN A 48 10.33 -13.55 2.41
N GLU A 49 10.16 -14.50 3.32
CA GLU A 49 8.83 -14.77 3.87
C GLU A 49 8.34 -13.62 4.75
N GLY A 50 7.18 -13.07 4.38
CA GLY A 50 6.52 -12.02 5.13
C GLY A 50 5.64 -12.59 6.24
N GLY A 51 6.12 -12.52 7.46
CA GLY A 51 5.39 -13.00 8.64
C GLY A 51 5.96 -12.43 9.95
N LEU A 52 6.95 -11.52 9.85
CA LEU A 52 7.57 -10.93 11.02
C LEU A 52 6.69 -9.83 11.63
N VAL A 53 6.20 -10.08 12.85
CA VAL A 53 5.57 -9.07 13.69
C VAL A 53 6.42 -8.93 14.97
N ALA A 54 6.91 -7.72 15.24
CA ALA A 54 7.73 -7.41 16.40
C ALA A 54 8.95 -8.37 16.60
N GLY A 55 9.58 -8.77 15.50
CA GLY A 55 10.75 -9.67 15.53
C GLY A 55 10.41 -11.16 15.72
N ARG A 56 9.13 -11.53 15.68
CA ARG A 56 8.68 -12.92 15.71
C ARG A 56 7.92 -13.26 14.44
N PHE A 57 8.18 -14.44 13.90
CA PHE A 57 7.44 -14.99 12.76
C PHE A 57 6.04 -15.43 13.23
N ASP A 58 4.99 -14.74 12.80
CA ASP A 58 3.60 -15.11 13.12
C ASP A 58 2.75 -15.20 11.85
N THR A 59 2.64 -16.40 11.32
CA THR A 59 1.82 -16.71 10.14
C THR A 59 0.34 -16.47 10.36
N LYS A 60 -0.14 -16.34 11.62
CA LYS A 60 -1.54 -15.99 11.92
C LYS A 60 -1.86 -14.54 11.63
N VAL A 61 -0.83 -13.68 11.53
CA VAL A 61 -1.00 -12.26 11.24
C VAL A 61 -0.78 -11.98 9.76
N ARG A 62 0.27 -12.54 9.16
CA ARG A 62 0.62 -12.31 7.74
C ARG A 62 1.20 -13.57 7.12
N GLN A 63 0.76 -13.86 5.90
CA GLN A 63 1.37 -14.83 5.01
C GLN A 63 1.53 -14.17 3.63
N SER A 64 2.77 -13.94 3.22
CA SER A 64 3.13 -13.29 1.96
C SER A 64 4.62 -13.48 1.67
N SER A 65 5.04 -13.24 0.44
CA SER A 65 6.45 -13.12 0.09
C SER A 65 6.81 -11.64 -0.11
N LEU A 66 7.95 -11.22 0.37
CA LEU A 66 8.38 -9.82 0.38
C LEU A 66 9.72 -9.65 -0.32
N VAL A 67 9.84 -8.55 -1.04
CA VAL A 67 11.09 -8.04 -1.60
C VAL A 67 11.23 -6.58 -1.23
N TRP A 68 12.41 -6.16 -0.84
CA TRP A 68 12.74 -4.75 -0.63
C TRP A 68 13.49 -4.25 -1.86
N LEU A 69 13.00 -3.17 -2.46
CA LEU A 69 13.69 -2.55 -3.59
C LEU A 69 15.01 -1.95 -3.11
N PRO A 70 16.14 -2.31 -3.73
CA PRO A 70 17.42 -1.72 -3.37
C PRO A 70 17.43 -0.21 -3.69
N GLU A 71 18.17 0.53 -2.89
CA GLU A 71 18.46 1.93 -3.18
C GLU A 71 19.38 2.03 -4.41
N GLY A 72 19.16 3.04 -5.24
CA GLY A 72 19.97 3.30 -6.41
C GLY A 72 19.19 3.68 -7.66
N GLU A 73 19.90 4.10 -8.70
CA GLU A 73 19.35 4.69 -9.92
C GLU A 73 18.25 3.86 -10.59
N GLU A 74 18.32 2.53 -10.47
CA GLU A 74 17.36 1.63 -11.08
C GLU A 74 15.93 1.85 -10.56
N PHE A 75 15.77 2.15 -9.24
CA PHE A 75 14.47 2.29 -8.58
C PHE A 75 14.19 3.69 -8.02
N ASP A 76 15.11 4.64 -8.13
CA ASP A 76 14.92 6.02 -7.65
C ASP A 76 13.68 6.70 -8.24
N TRP A 77 13.32 6.36 -9.49
CA TRP A 77 12.13 6.85 -10.14
C TRP A 77 10.84 6.50 -9.39
N VAL A 78 10.81 5.36 -8.67
CA VAL A 78 9.67 4.92 -7.85
C VAL A 78 9.50 5.88 -6.68
N ALA A 79 10.56 6.07 -5.88
CA ALA A 79 10.56 6.97 -4.73
C ALA A 79 10.22 8.41 -5.11
N GLN A 80 10.82 8.93 -6.20
CA GLN A 80 10.53 10.27 -6.73
C GLN A 80 9.06 10.43 -7.13
N ARG A 81 8.48 9.44 -7.82
CA ARG A 81 7.06 9.46 -8.21
C ARG A 81 6.16 9.42 -7.00
N LEU A 82 6.42 8.51 -6.05
CA LEU A 82 5.64 8.42 -4.81
C LEU A 82 5.72 9.72 -4.01
N ALA A 83 6.91 10.33 -3.85
CA ALA A 83 7.07 11.60 -3.14
C ALA A 83 6.22 12.72 -3.73
N ARG A 84 6.18 12.85 -5.06
CA ARG A 84 5.34 13.84 -5.74
C ARG A 84 3.85 13.59 -5.48
N LEU A 85 3.38 12.35 -5.67
CA LEU A 85 1.96 12.00 -5.48
C LEU A 85 1.52 12.18 -4.02
N VAL A 86 2.40 11.85 -3.06
CA VAL A 86 2.17 12.10 -1.63
C VAL A 86 2.12 13.58 -1.32
N GLY A 87 3.01 14.40 -1.90
CA GLY A 87 3.01 15.85 -1.69
C GLY A 87 1.65 16.48 -2.07
N ASP A 88 1.10 16.07 -3.22
CA ASP A 88 -0.21 16.52 -3.67
C ASP A 88 -1.34 16.02 -2.76
N ALA A 89 -1.37 14.71 -2.47
CA ALA A 89 -2.38 14.12 -1.59
C ALA A 89 -2.33 14.68 -0.16
N ASN A 90 -1.13 14.93 0.37
CA ASN A 90 -0.97 15.50 1.71
C ASN A 90 -1.50 16.92 1.80
N ARG A 91 -1.21 17.75 0.80
CA ARG A 91 -1.72 19.14 0.73
C ARG A 91 -3.25 19.18 0.74
N ASP A 92 -3.88 18.28 0.00
CA ASP A 92 -5.31 18.32 -0.27
C ASP A 92 -6.13 17.52 0.77
N THR A 93 -5.57 16.47 1.35
CA THR A 93 -6.31 15.52 2.18
C THR A 93 -5.82 15.45 3.63
N PHE A 94 -4.50 15.25 3.86
CA PHE A 94 -4.01 14.88 5.19
C PHE A 94 -3.48 16.07 5.99
N ARG A 95 -2.71 16.94 5.36
CA ARG A 95 -2.06 18.11 5.98
C ARG A 95 -1.15 17.73 7.16
N PHE A 96 -0.50 16.57 7.07
CA PHE A 96 0.46 16.12 8.07
C PHE A 96 1.82 16.80 7.87
N ALA A 97 2.55 17.01 8.97
CA ALA A 97 3.98 17.27 8.90
C ALA A 97 4.69 15.98 8.46
N LEU A 98 5.42 16.01 7.35
CA LEU A 98 6.09 14.86 6.76
C LEU A 98 7.58 15.17 6.61
N ASP A 99 8.44 14.19 6.95
CA ASP A 99 9.90 14.28 6.79
C ASP A 99 10.38 13.56 5.52
N GLY A 100 9.72 12.46 5.13
CA GLY A 100 10.05 11.68 3.95
C GLY A 100 10.03 10.17 4.17
N PHE A 101 10.75 9.44 3.33
CA PHE A 101 10.93 7.99 3.44
C PHE A 101 12.09 7.68 4.39
N GLU A 102 11.89 6.77 5.33
CA GLU A 102 12.94 6.25 6.22
C GLU A 102 13.10 4.72 6.06
N GLU A 103 12.32 4.12 5.18
CA GLU A 103 12.34 2.69 4.88
C GLU A 103 12.37 2.47 3.38
N GLN A 104 12.98 1.38 2.96
CA GLN A 104 12.95 0.94 1.57
C GLN A 104 11.52 0.65 1.12
N VAL A 105 11.28 0.75 -0.17
CA VAL A 105 10.00 0.37 -0.78
C VAL A 105 9.88 -1.15 -0.77
N GLN A 106 8.73 -1.66 -0.30
CA GLN A 106 8.45 -3.08 -0.20
C GLN A 106 7.54 -3.52 -1.36
N LEU A 107 7.90 -4.61 -2.04
CA LEU A 107 6.98 -5.36 -2.89
C LEU A 107 6.46 -6.55 -2.09
N ALA A 108 5.15 -6.76 -2.13
CA ALA A 108 4.47 -7.82 -1.38
C ALA A 108 3.62 -8.68 -2.31
N SER A 109 3.92 -9.98 -2.36
CA SER A 109 3.22 -10.97 -3.17
C SER A 109 2.36 -11.88 -2.30
N TYR A 110 1.11 -12.07 -2.72
CA TYR A 110 0.10 -12.89 -2.07
C TYR A 110 -0.42 -13.94 -3.07
N GLY A 111 -0.03 -15.20 -2.87
CA GLY A 111 -0.55 -16.34 -3.61
C GLY A 111 -1.82 -16.92 -2.95
N PRO A 112 -2.38 -18.03 -3.48
CA PRO A 112 -3.55 -18.67 -2.92
C PRO A 112 -3.41 -19.00 -1.43
N GLY A 113 -4.38 -18.59 -0.62
CA GLY A 113 -4.38 -18.73 0.83
C GLY A 113 -3.59 -17.65 1.57
N HIS A 114 -2.78 -16.85 0.89
CA HIS A 114 -2.01 -15.77 1.51
C HIS A 114 -2.90 -14.58 1.86
N TYR A 115 -2.54 -13.87 2.94
CA TYR A 115 -3.30 -12.74 3.47
C TYR A 115 -2.42 -11.86 4.39
N TYR A 116 -2.93 -10.72 4.77
CA TYR A 116 -2.44 -9.93 5.89
C TYR A 116 -3.63 -9.49 6.72
N ASN A 117 -3.73 -9.99 7.93
CA ASN A 117 -4.90 -9.76 8.79
C ASN A 117 -5.01 -8.30 9.23
N TRP A 118 -6.11 -7.93 9.90
CA TRP A 118 -6.35 -6.58 10.40
C TRP A 118 -5.20 -6.08 11.26
N HIS A 119 -4.59 -4.97 10.86
CA HIS A 119 -3.46 -4.34 11.53
C HIS A 119 -3.40 -2.83 11.23
N ILE A 120 -2.53 -2.14 11.94
CA ILE A 120 -2.10 -0.77 11.66
C ILE A 120 -0.61 -0.76 11.39
N ASP A 121 -0.15 0.13 10.53
CA ASP A 121 1.27 0.21 10.17
C ASP A 121 2.08 1.08 11.13
N ARG A 122 1.42 2.03 11.82
CA ARG A 122 2.08 2.79 12.88
C ARG A 122 2.34 1.87 14.07
N GLY A 123 3.60 1.48 14.21
CA GLY A 123 4.06 0.59 15.28
C GLY A 123 4.66 1.33 16.47
N ARG A 124 5.42 0.57 17.26
CA ARG A 124 6.27 1.09 18.34
C ARG A 124 7.73 1.13 17.85
N GLY A 125 8.52 2.02 18.45
CA GLY A 125 9.95 2.15 18.15
C GLY A 125 10.25 3.35 17.24
N ALA A 126 11.55 3.55 16.99
CA ALA A 126 12.07 4.79 16.41
C ALA A 126 11.59 5.02 14.95
N VAL A 127 11.47 3.98 14.16
CA VAL A 127 11.08 4.10 12.74
C VAL A 127 9.57 3.92 12.59
N ALA A 128 9.02 2.74 12.94
CA ALA A 128 7.60 2.45 12.74
C ALA A 128 6.67 3.37 13.56
N GLY A 129 7.13 3.90 14.70
CA GLY A 129 6.39 4.89 15.50
C GLY A 129 6.22 6.24 14.80
N ARG A 130 7.08 6.54 13.81
CA ARG A 130 7.05 7.79 13.03
C ARG A 130 6.28 7.69 11.72
N ARG A 131 5.78 6.51 11.33
CA ARG A 131 4.97 6.35 10.12
C ARG A 131 3.70 7.20 10.21
N LYS A 132 3.53 8.10 9.25
CA LYS A 132 2.38 9.02 9.12
C LYS A 132 1.39 8.52 8.08
N LEU A 133 1.88 8.14 6.93
CA LEU A 133 1.09 7.67 5.81
C LEU A 133 1.59 6.29 5.37
N THR A 134 0.64 5.44 5.00
CA THR A 134 0.86 4.20 4.27
C THR A 134 0.43 4.39 2.82
N LEU A 135 1.25 3.90 1.92
CA LEU A 135 1.03 3.87 0.47
C LEU A 135 0.87 2.42 0.04
N SER A 136 -0.19 2.12 -0.69
CA SER A 136 -0.39 0.80 -1.29
C SER A 136 -0.74 0.96 -2.77
N LEU A 137 0.15 0.48 -3.65
CA LEU A 137 -0.01 0.52 -5.10
C LEU A 137 -0.36 -0.89 -5.60
N GLN A 138 -1.40 -1.01 -6.43
CA GLN A 138 -1.81 -2.27 -7.05
C GLN A 138 -0.95 -2.53 -8.28
N LEU A 139 -0.21 -3.65 -8.30
CA LEU A 139 0.72 -3.97 -9.40
C LEU A 139 0.16 -5.04 -10.34
N THR A 140 -0.69 -5.94 -9.86
CA THR A 140 -1.28 -7.01 -10.68
C THR A 140 -2.58 -6.55 -11.32
N ASP A 141 -2.80 -6.91 -12.58
CA ASP A 141 -4.09 -6.77 -13.26
C ASP A 141 -5.16 -7.52 -12.45
N PRO A 142 -6.29 -6.87 -12.06
CA PRO A 142 -7.33 -7.46 -11.23
C PRO A 142 -8.03 -8.68 -11.85
N THR A 143 -7.87 -8.91 -13.16
CA THR A 143 -8.42 -10.09 -13.84
C THR A 143 -7.59 -11.36 -13.61
N LEU A 144 -6.35 -11.23 -13.13
CA LEU A 144 -5.40 -12.33 -12.96
C LEU A 144 -5.47 -12.99 -11.56
N TYR A 145 -6.30 -12.47 -10.65
CA TYR A 145 -6.45 -13.03 -9.30
C TYR A 145 -7.85 -12.82 -8.73
N VAL A 146 -8.24 -13.66 -7.78
CA VAL A 146 -9.52 -13.58 -7.05
C VAL A 146 -9.24 -13.47 -5.56
N GLY A 147 -10.02 -12.65 -4.84
CA GLY A 147 -9.73 -12.31 -3.44
C GLY A 147 -8.63 -11.25 -3.32
N GLY A 148 -7.95 -11.20 -2.19
CA GLY A 148 -6.82 -10.30 -1.97
C GLY A 148 -7.20 -8.82 -1.91
N GLU A 149 -8.44 -8.48 -1.59
CA GLU A 149 -8.91 -7.10 -1.47
C GLU A 149 -8.12 -6.37 -0.37
N LEU A 150 -7.64 -5.15 -0.68
CA LEU A 150 -7.20 -4.21 0.34
C LEU A 150 -8.44 -3.56 0.96
N GLU A 151 -8.64 -3.78 2.24
CA GLU A 151 -9.75 -3.21 3.00
C GLU A 151 -9.25 -2.25 4.08
N LEU A 152 -9.87 -1.07 4.15
CA LEU A 152 -9.60 -0.04 5.16
C LEU A 152 -10.81 0.08 6.09
N ASN A 153 -10.57 0.21 7.39
CA ASN A 153 -11.63 0.39 8.38
C ASN A 153 -11.25 1.50 9.36
N ALA A 154 -11.67 2.72 9.07
CA ALA A 154 -11.40 3.88 9.91
C ALA A 154 -12.55 4.22 10.89
N ASP A 155 -13.75 3.73 10.64
CA ASP A 155 -14.99 4.14 11.34
C ASP A 155 -15.92 2.96 11.70
N GLY A 156 -15.43 1.73 11.59
CA GLY A 156 -16.23 0.51 11.83
C GLY A 156 -16.91 -0.03 10.57
N HIS A 157 -16.82 0.67 9.44
CA HIS A 157 -17.37 0.26 8.14
C HIS A 157 -16.24 -0.02 7.15
N PRO A 158 -15.88 -1.29 6.90
CA PRO A 158 -14.81 -1.61 5.96
C PRO A 158 -15.09 -1.09 4.54
N PHE A 159 -14.10 -0.40 3.99
CA PHE A 159 -14.08 0.07 2.61
C PHE A 159 -13.10 -0.78 1.80
N GLN A 160 -13.55 -1.32 0.67
CA GLN A 160 -12.69 -2.04 -0.26
C GLN A 160 -12.04 -1.04 -1.24
N ALA A 161 -10.72 -1.00 -1.23
CA ALA A 161 -9.96 -0.15 -2.13
C ALA A 161 -10.07 -0.61 -3.60
N PRO A 162 -9.90 0.30 -4.58
CA PRO A 162 -9.86 -0.06 -5.99
C PRO A 162 -8.78 -1.09 -6.28
N ARG A 163 -9.09 -2.03 -7.19
CA ARG A 163 -8.19 -3.11 -7.61
C ARG A 163 -7.47 -2.80 -8.94
N ASN A 164 -7.76 -1.65 -9.56
CA ASN A 164 -7.17 -1.26 -10.82
C ASN A 164 -5.64 -1.32 -10.74
N GLN A 165 -5.01 -1.96 -11.73
CA GLN A 165 -3.55 -1.94 -11.87
C GLN A 165 -3.06 -0.48 -11.97
N GLY A 166 -2.00 -0.13 -11.26
CA GLY A 166 -1.48 1.22 -11.19
C GLY A 166 -2.24 2.17 -10.25
N ALA A 167 -3.30 1.71 -9.58
CA ALA A 167 -3.99 2.53 -8.58
C ALA A 167 -3.21 2.60 -7.27
N LEU A 168 -2.97 3.83 -6.79
CA LEU A 168 -2.32 4.12 -5.51
C LEU A 168 -3.37 4.54 -4.48
N VAL A 169 -3.36 3.86 -3.35
CA VAL A 169 -4.17 4.17 -2.17
C VAL A 169 -3.25 4.70 -1.07
N ILE A 170 -3.51 5.90 -0.58
CA ILE A 170 -2.76 6.56 0.49
C ILE A 170 -3.70 6.73 1.68
N PHE A 171 -3.28 6.32 2.87
CA PHE A 171 -4.09 6.44 4.08
C PHE A 171 -3.19 6.67 5.31
N ALA A 172 -3.78 7.17 6.40
CA ALA A 172 -3.04 7.39 7.63
C ALA A 172 -2.52 6.06 8.19
N ALA A 173 -1.26 5.99 8.58
CA ALA A 173 -0.60 4.75 9.03
C ALA A 173 -1.24 4.10 10.28
N HIS A 174 -2.09 4.83 11.00
CA HIS A 174 -2.90 4.32 12.11
C HIS A 174 -4.30 3.81 11.67
N THR A 175 -4.62 3.84 10.38
CA THR A 175 -5.87 3.27 9.87
C THR A 175 -5.80 1.75 9.93
N LEU A 176 -6.81 1.12 10.54
CA LEU A 176 -6.94 -0.32 10.55
C LEU A 176 -7.21 -0.81 9.12
N HIS A 177 -6.41 -1.77 8.66
CA HIS A 177 -6.52 -2.30 7.30
C HIS A 177 -6.08 -3.75 7.22
N ARG A 178 -6.45 -4.42 6.12
CA ARG A 178 -6.04 -5.80 5.83
C ARG A 178 -5.91 -6.04 4.34
N VAL A 179 -5.21 -7.13 4.00
CA VAL A 179 -5.35 -7.81 2.71
C VAL A 179 -6.14 -9.08 2.95
N ALA A 180 -7.32 -9.18 2.35
CA ALA A 180 -8.17 -10.38 2.42
C ALA A 180 -7.44 -11.58 1.80
N PRO A 181 -7.81 -12.83 2.15
CA PRO A 181 -7.19 -14.00 1.56
C PRO A 181 -7.32 -14.02 0.03
N VAL A 182 -6.23 -14.30 -0.67
CA VAL A 182 -6.24 -14.58 -2.10
C VAL A 182 -6.83 -15.97 -2.30
N VAL A 183 -7.82 -16.09 -3.17
CA VAL A 183 -8.49 -17.35 -3.50
C VAL A 183 -7.76 -18.08 -4.63
N SER A 184 -7.40 -17.34 -5.69
CA SER A 184 -6.65 -17.87 -6.83
C SER A 184 -5.83 -16.79 -7.51
N GLY A 185 -4.83 -17.19 -8.29
CA GLY A 185 -3.89 -16.28 -8.92
C GLY A 185 -2.86 -15.73 -7.93
N ASN A 186 -2.19 -14.64 -8.31
CA ASN A 186 -1.18 -14.01 -7.48
C ASN A 186 -1.36 -12.48 -7.50
N ARG A 187 -1.52 -11.87 -6.32
CA ARG A 187 -1.62 -10.44 -6.16
C ARG A 187 -0.27 -9.87 -5.74
N LEU A 188 0.27 -8.96 -6.53
CA LEU A 188 1.45 -8.18 -6.17
C LEU A 188 1.06 -6.74 -5.89
N SER A 189 1.64 -6.16 -4.86
CA SER A 189 1.47 -4.76 -4.51
C SER A 189 2.79 -4.16 -4.05
N LEU A 190 2.95 -2.84 -4.25
CA LEU A 190 4.01 -2.07 -3.62
C LEU A 190 3.46 -1.41 -2.37
N VAL A 191 4.23 -1.46 -1.29
CA VAL A 191 3.93 -0.79 -0.02
C VAL A 191 5.10 0.10 0.36
N SER A 192 4.80 1.31 0.84
CA SER A 192 5.80 2.24 1.36
C SER A 192 5.19 3.11 2.44
N TRP A 193 6.04 3.75 3.23
CA TRP A 193 5.60 4.61 4.34
C TRP A 193 6.28 5.97 4.29
N ILE A 194 5.51 6.99 4.62
CA ILE A 194 6.05 8.34 4.83
C ILE A 194 6.07 8.60 6.32
N HIS A 195 7.19 9.12 6.77
CA HIS A 195 7.47 9.41 8.17
C HIS A 195 7.31 10.91 8.47
N GLY A 196 7.24 11.22 9.75
CA GLY A 196 7.16 12.59 10.24
C GLY A 196 7.21 12.64 11.76
N PRO A 197 7.20 13.85 12.35
CA PRO A 197 7.22 14.04 13.80
C PRO A 197 5.99 13.40 14.44
N ASP A 198 5.98 13.21 15.75
CA ASP A 198 4.82 12.72 16.47
C ASP A 198 3.58 13.58 16.24
N PHE A 199 2.39 12.98 16.37
CA PHE A 199 1.15 13.74 16.37
C PHE A 199 1.05 14.54 17.68
N VAL A 200 0.77 15.82 17.56
CA VAL A 200 0.57 16.76 18.66
C VAL A 200 -0.90 17.15 18.75
#